data_4e397afe322732d913326a734a7dc164
#
_entry.id   4e397afe322732d913326a734a7dc164
#
_cell.length_a   1.000
_cell.length_b   1.000
_cell.length_c   1.000
_cell.angle_alpha   90.00
_cell.angle_beta   90.00
_cell.angle_gamma   90.00
#
_symmetry.space_group_name_H-M   'P 1'
#
loop_
_entity.id
_entity.type
_entity.pdbx_description
1 polymer ?
#
loop_
_entity_poly.entity_id
_entity_poly.type
_entity_poly.pdbx_seq_one_letter_code
_entity_poly.pdbx_strand_id
1 'polypeptide(L)'
;SAYQNADRIRGISADFLCVDEIQHINPEFLPVMEECISHSPYKGRLYAGTPDVSQDTLDQVWKFSDQTEFIFKCKKGHWNRQDHDMMKFVSLEGIHCKDCGIILDKTEGEWVTANREEGKYKGYRTSQLMVPWLTSEDILDKQERYSPKRFLNEVLALPYESMGAPVTEKHIKKCCIEEFNMINEGVTPEGIDTPVYAGIDWGTGLKSYTLITFVTFVGGKWTVLRAKRFSGVEADANRQMELILEELHRFKPKAVSCDWGFGHLQNAQIKLKYHGGEVRTVFSSTGAAPIVLDNTGRYVINRSNMMSRVFNMILEERIRFPRWADFGTFAKDILSIKAEDPDESGLSKTQLKYVHVAPDDFFHSLMYALIAGEIATGNLIIEAI
;
A
#
# COMPACT_ATOMS: atom_id res chain seq x y z
N SER A 1 10.73 19.57 -6.79
CA SER A 1 11.42 18.45 -6.14
C SER A 1 11.14 17.15 -6.88
N ALA A 2 12.05 16.19 -6.81
CA ALA A 2 11.88 14.85 -7.38
C ALA A 2 10.80 14.01 -6.66
N TYR A 3 10.28 14.49 -5.57
CA TYR A 3 9.30 13.85 -4.71
C TYR A 3 8.00 13.42 -5.44
N GLN A 4 7.54 14.24 -6.39
CA GLN A 4 6.28 13.99 -7.12
C GLN A 4 6.49 13.60 -8.58
N ASN A 5 7.69 13.84 -9.14
CA ASN A 5 7.97 13.57 -10.54
C ASN A 5 9.47 13.37 -10.76
N ALA A 6 9.87 12.13 -11.07
CA ALA A 6 11.25 11.77 -11.38
C ALA A 6 11.76 12.42 -12.67
N ASP A 7 10.88 12.82 -13.61
CA ASP A 7 11.30 13.44 -14.87
C ASP A 7 11.99 14.80 -14.67
N ARG A 8 11.76 15.47 -13.53
CA ARG A 8 12.43 16.75 -13.21
C ARG A 8 13.94 16.62 -12.98
N ILE A 9 14.43 15.42 -12.75
CA ILE A 9 15.86 15.16 -12.55
C ILE A 9 16.49 14.46 -13.76
N ARG A 10 15.73 14.09 -14.76
CA ARG A 10 16.26 13.54 -16.02
C ARG A 10 17.17 14.56 -16.72
N GLY A 11 18.32 14.11 -17.17
CA GLY A 11 19.32 14.96 -17.83
C GLY A 11 20.26 15.71 -16.87
N ILE A 12 20.11 15.53 -15.55
CA ILE A 12 21.08 16.01 -14.57
C ILE A 12 22.26 15.03 -14.54
N SER A 13 23.50 15.54 -14.55
CA SER A 13 24.71 14.76 -14.31
C SER A 13 25.35 15.23 -13.02
N ALA A 14 25.67 14.29 -12.13
CA ALA A 14 26.25 14.57 -10.82
C ALA A 14 27.25 13.48 -10.41
N ASP A 15 28.14 13.77 -9.49
CA ASP A 15 29.10 12.82 -8.93
C ASP A 15 28.56 12.12 -7.67
N PHE A 16 27.62 12.77 -6.99
CA PHE A 16 27.07 12.30 -5.74
C PHE A 16 25.56 12.53 -5.69
N LEU A 17 24.82 11.52 -5.27
CA LEU A 17 23.37 11.56 -5.05
C LEU A 17 23.10 11.54 -3.54
N CYS A 18 22.48 12.62 -3.03
CA CYS A 18 21.96 12.67 -1.67
C CYS A 18 20.45 12.77 -1.71
N VAL A 19 19.77 11.82 -1.06
CA VAL A 19 18.31 11.80 -0.95
C VAL A 19 17.95 11.80 0.52
N ASP A 20 17.35 12.91 0.95
CA ASP A 20 16.80 13.07 2.29
C ASP A 20 15.32 12.74 2.30
N GLU A 21 14.78 12.29 3.44
CA GLU A 21 13.40 11.83 3.61
C GLU A 21 12.98 10.77 2.56
N ILE A 22 13.89 9.80 2.32
CA ILE A 22 13.71 8.79 1.26
C ILE A 22 12.45 7.93 1.46
N GLN A 23 11.93 7.75 2.68
CA GLN A 23 10.70 7.01 2.95
C GLN A 23 9.49 7.58 2.20
N HIS A 24 9.54 8.86 1.84
CA HIS A 24 8.48 9.52 1.08
C HIS A 24 8.67 9.46 -0.43
N ILE A 25 9.79 8.94 -0.94
CA ILE A 25 10.06 8.78 -2.36
C ILE A 25 9.42 7.48 -2.87
N ASN A 26 8.77 7.52 -4.04
CA ASN A 26 8.30 6.29 -4.66
C ASN A 26 9.50 5.39 -5.02
N PRO A 27 9.51 4.10 -4.62
CA PRO A 27 10.59 3.17 -4.93
C PRO A 27 10.97 3.11 -6.42
N GLU A 28 9.99 3.28 -7.31
CA GLU A 28 10.20 3.27 -8.76
C GLU A 28 11.02 4.47 -9.27
N PHE A 29 11.12 5.55 -8.49
CA PHE A 29 11.91 6.73 -8.86
C PHE A 29 13.39 6.57 -8.53
N LEU A 30 13.73 5.69 -7.61
CA LEU A 30 15.11 5.52 -7.15
C LEU A 30 16.07 5.14 -8.28
N PRO A 31 15.77 4.18 -9.18
CA PRO A 31 16.62 3.90 -10.34
C PRO A 31 16.80 5.11 -11.27
N VAL A 32 15.75 5.91 -11.48
CA VAL A 32 15.83 7.12 -12.31
C VAL A 32 16.74 8.18 -11.68
N MET A 33 16.69 8.31 -10.35
CA MET A 33 17.57 9.21 -9.59
C MET A 33 19.02 8.72 -9.65
N GLU A 34 19.26 7.41 -9.55
CA GLU A 34 20.59 6.81 -9.64
C GLU A 34 21.24 7.00 -11.03
N GLU A 35 20.44 7.13 -12.10
CA GLU A 35 20.99 7.43 -13.44
C GLU A 35 21.71 8.78 -13.50
N CYS A 36 21.38 9.74 -12.65
CA CYS A 36 22.08 11.03 -12.58
C CYS A 36 23.58 10.90 -12.28
N ILE A 37 23.99 9.81 -11.65
CA ILE A 37 25.39 9.52 -11.29
C ILE A 37 25.99 8.39 -12.11
N SER A 38 25.28 7.88 -13.12
CA SER A 38 25.71 6.70 -13.91
C SER A 38 27.04 6.90 -14.62
N HIS A 39 27.30 8.13 -15.08
CA HIS A 39 28.54 8.52 -15.79
C HIS A 39 29.70 8.91 -14.87
N SER A 40 29.42 9.13 -13.58
CA SER A 40 30.46 9.52 -12.62
C SER A 40 31.42 8.36 -12.30
N PRO A 41 32.74 8.60 -12.22
CA PRO A 41 33.65 7.61 -11.71
C PRO A 41 33.50 7.35 -10.20
N TYR A 42 32.86 8.26 -9.46
CA TYR A 42 32.70 8.15 -7.99
C TYR A 42 31.40 7.43 -7.62
N LYS A 43 30.28 7.72 -8.30
CA LYS A 43 28.96 7.09 -8.08
C LYS A 43 28.52 7.08 -6.61
N GLY A 44 28.85 8.14 -5.86
CA GLY A 44 28.56 8.24 -4.44
C GLY A 44 27.05 8.39 -4.18
N ARG A 45 26.54 7.72 -3.14
CA ARG A 45 25.11 7.77 -2.75
C ARG A 45 24.98 7.89 -1.26
N LEU A 46 24.04 8.70 -0.83
CA LEU A 46 23.58 8.81 0.54
C LEU A 46 22.05 8.84 0.56
N TYR A 47 21.47 7.94 1.30
CA TYR A 47 20.03 7.87 1.57
C TYR A 47 19.81 8.11 3.06
N ALA A 48 19.02 9.10 3.40
CA ALA A 48 18.69 9.44 4.77
C ALA A 48 17.18 9.57 4.93
N GLY A 49 16.67 9.32 6.12
CA GLY A 49 15.27 9.48 6.46
C GLY A 49 14.91 8.86 7.78
N THR A 50 13.70 9.10 8.21
CA THR A 50 13.08 8.47 9.38
C THR A 50 12.20 7.33 8.88
N PRO A 51 12.32 6.08 9.41
CA PRO A 51 11.40 5.01 9.03
C PRO A 51 9.96 5.45 9.23
N ASP A 52 9.07 5.11 8.31
CA ASP A 52 7.63 5.35 8.45
C ASP A 52 6.90 4.01 8.62
N VAL A 53 6.45 3.39 7.53
CA VAL A 53 5.80 2.08 7.59
C VAL A 53 6.69 1.00 6.99
N SER A 54 6.47 -0.24 7.43
CA SER A 54 7.14 -1.40 6.81
C SER A 54 6.91 -1.42 5.30
N GLN A 55 7.99 -1.65 4.52
CA GLN A 55 8.03 -1.69 3.07
C GLN A 55 8.01 -0.32 2.35
N ASP A 56 8.13 0.80 3.06
CA ASP A 56 8.46 2.08 2.41
C ASP A 56 9.84 2.02 1.72
N THR A 57 10.22 3.09 1.02
CA THR A 57 11.48 3.09 0.26
C THR A 57 12.71 3.01 1.17
N LEU A 58 12.66 3.63 2.36
CA LEU A 58 13.76 3.53 3.33
C LEU A 58 13.90 2.08 3.86
N ASP A 59 12.79 1.44 4.23
CA ASP A 59 12.78 0.05 4.70
C ASP A 59 13.27 -0.93 3.62
N GLN A 60 12.92 -0.68 2.34
CA GLN A 60 13.45 -1.47 1.22
C GLN A 60 14.97 -1.30 1.07
N VAL A 61 15.48 -0.06 1.10
CA VAL A 61 16.93 0.21 1.03
C VAL A 61 17.66 -0.38 2.23
N TRP A 62 17.06 -0.30 3.44
CA TRP A 62 17.57 -0.93 4.66
C TRP A 62 17.70 -2.44 4.51
N LYS A 63 16.69 -3.12 3.97
CA LYS A 63 16.73 -4.58 3.71
C LYS A 63 17.83 -5.00 2.73
N PHE A 64 18.18 -4.13 1.79
CA PHE A 64 19.30 -4.35 0.87
C PHE A 64 20.67 -3.89 1.41
N SER A 65 20.72 -3.35 2.61
CA SER A 65 21.96 -2.93 3.26
C SER A 65 22.56 -4.04 4.11
N ASP A 66 23.75 -3.79 4.63
CA ASP A 66 24.43 -4.67 5.60
C ASP A 66 23.81 -4.59 7.02
N GLN A 67 22.81 -3.71 7.24
CA GLN A 67 22.00 -3.59 8.45
C GLN A 67 22.82 -3.46 9.73
N THR A 68 23.64 -2.42 9.80
CA THR A 68 24.50 -2.16 10.96
C THR A 68 23.75 -1.39 12.03
N GLU A 69 23.72 -1.93 13.26
CA GLU A 69 23.08 -1.32 14.44
C GLU A 69 24.08 -1.15 15.57
N PHE A 70 23.92 -0.08 16.37
CA PHE A 70 24.69 0.07 17.60
C PHE A 70 24.05 -0.76 18.71
N ILE A 71 24.81 -1.67 19.30
CA ILE A 71 24.34 -2.58 20.37
C ILE A 71 25.07 -2.23 21.65
N PHE A 72 24.34 -1.94 22.73
CA PHE A 72 24.90 -1.62 24.03
C PHE A 72 25.55 -2.86 24.65
N LYS A 73 26.70 -2.64 25.31
CA LYS A 73 27.39 -3.65 26.08
C LYS A 73 27.40 -3.28 27.56
N CYS A 74 26.85 -4.11 28.42
CA CYS A 74 26.91 -3.84 29.86
C CYS A 74 28.27 -4.24 30.45
N LYS A 75 28.58 -3.70 31.65
CA LYS A 75 29.85 -4.00 32.35
C LYS A 75 30.08 -5.49 32.67
N LYS A 76 29.04 -6.30 32.64
CA LYS A 76 29.14 -7.78 32.76
C LYS A 76 29.25 -8.48 31.41
N GLY A 77 29.31 -7.74 30.29
CA GLY A 77 29.49 -8.28 28.96
C GLY A 77 28.23 -8.70 28.22
N HIS A 78 27.04 -8.43 28.75
CA HIS A 78 25.78 -8.72 28.05
C HIS A 78 25.50 -7.69 26.96
N TRP A 79 24.96 -8.16 25.83
CA TRP A 79 24.60 -7.34 24.68
C TRP A 79 23.14 -6.98 24.70
N ASN A 80 22.82 -5.71 24.44
CA ASN A 80 21.46 -5.18 24.52
C ASN A 80 21.14 -4.45 23.23
N ARG A 81 20.29 -5.05 22.37
CA ARG A 81 19.81 -4.45 21.14
C ARG A 81 18.78 -3.38 21.43
N GLN A 82 18.82 -2.29 20.67
CA GLN A 82 17.89 -1.17 20.77
C GLN A 82 16.62 -1.45 19.93
N ASP A 83 15.81 -2.38 20.40
CA ASP A 83 14.54 -2.78 19.82
C ASP A 83 13.35 -2.30 20.69
N HIS A 84 12.13 -2.58 20.25
CA HIS A 84 10.93 -2.23 21.00
C HIS A 84 10.93 -2.82 22.42
N ASP A 85 11.46 -4.03 22.61
CA ASP A 85 11.51 -4.67 23.91
C ASP A 85 12.45 -3.96 24.89
N MET A 86 13.41 -3.18 24.40
CA MET A 86 14.30 -2.39 25.26
C MET A 86 13.54 -1.39 26.12
N MET A 87 12.38 -0.91 25.66
CA MET A 87 11.57 0.04 26.42
C MET A 87 11.05 -0.50 27.75
N LYS A 88 10.93 -1.81 27.91
CA LYS A 88 10.58 -2.48 29.18
C LYS A 88 11.67 -2.31 30.26
N PHE A 89 12.87 -1.94 29.86
CA PHE A 89 14.06 -1.78 30.68
C PHE A 89 14.52 -0.33 30.78
N VAL A 90 13.71 0.63 30.34
CA VAL A 90 13.95 2.06 30.52
C VAL A 90 13.18 2.54 31.76
N SER A 91 13.89 3.22 32.66
CA SER A 91 13.34 3.85 33.86
C SER A 91 13.85 5.28 33.98
N LEU A 92 13.36 6.04 34.94
CA LEU A 92 13.88 7.39 35.26
C LEU A 92 15.36 7.39 35.62
N GLU A 93 15.86 6.28 36.18
CA GLU A 93 17.28 6.14 36.56
C GLU A 93 18.20 5.89 35.39
N GLY A 94 17.69 5.32 34.29
CA GLY A 94 18.48 4.97 33.11
C GLY A 94 17.90 3.84 32.29
N ILE A 95 18.71 3.38 31.34
CA ILE A 95 18.43 2.20 30.52
C ILE A 95 19.12 1.00 31.20
N HIS A 96 18.39 -0.05 31.50
CA HIS A 96 18.90 -1.22 32.22
C HIS A 96 19.21 -2.37 31.27
N CYS A 97 20.24 -3.15 31.60
CA CYS A 97 20.57 -4.37 30.88
C CYS A 97 19.43 -5.39 31.02
N LYS A 98 18.99 -5.98 29.91
CA LYS A 98 17.90 -6.97 29.86
C LYS A 98 18.18 -8.22 30.72
N ASP A 99 19.47 -8.60 30.85
CA ASP A 99 19.86 -9.82 31.54
C ASP A 99 20.20 -9.63 33.02
N CYS A 100 20.80 -8.49 33.40
CA CYS A 100 21.32 -8.34 34.76
C CYS A 100 20.89 -7.06 35.47
N GLY A 101 20.06 -6.20 34.85
CA GLY A 101 19.49 -5.02 35.44
C GLY A 101 20.45 -3.86 35.71
N ILE A 102 21.74 -3.98 35.38
CA ILE A 102 22.71 -2.89 35.55
C ILE A 102 22.39 -1.76 34.57
N ILE A 103 22.49 -0.50 35.02
CA ILE A 103 22.33 0.67 34.13
C ILE A 103 23.42 0.64 33.05
N LEU A 104 22.98 0.79 31.78
CA LEU A 104 23.85 0.82 30.63
C LEU A 104 24.45 2.23 30.44
N ASP A 105 25.73 2.26 30.07
CA ASP A 105 26.35 3.46 29.54
C ASP A 105 26.06 3.55 28.03
N LYS A 106 25.45 4.64 27.59
CA LYS A 106 25.07 4.84 26.19
C LYS A 106 26.26 4.91 25.23
N THR A 107 27.47 5.17 25.76
CA THR A 107 28.71 5.21 24.99
C THR A 107 29.41 3.85 24.89
N GLU A 108 29.02 2.90 25.72
CA GLU A 108 29.60 1.55 25.75
C GLU A 108 28.78 0.61 24.85
N GLY A 109 29.39 0.23 23.75
CA GLY A 109 28.78 -0.68 22.77
C GLY A 109 29.58 -0.79 21.50
N GLU A 110 29.04 -1.50 20.54
CA GLU A 110 29.70 -1.72 19.24
C GLU A 110 28.68 -1.62 18.10
N TRP A 111 29.15 -1.16 16.95
CA TRP A 111 28.40 -1.25 15.70
C TRP A 111 28.48 -2.68 15.17
N VAL A 112 27.34 -3.37 15.12
CA VAL A 112 27.23 -4.76 14.70
C VAL A 112 26.47 -4.84 13.39
N THR A 113 27.09 -5.49 12.42
CA THR A 113 26.55 -5.70 11.07
C THR A 113 25.86 -7.06 10.99
N ALA A 114 24.60 -7.09 10.64
CA ALA A 114 23.82 -8.32 10.52
C ALA A 114 24.16 -9.11 9.23
N ASN A 115 24.27 -8.41 8.09
CA ASN A 115 24.44 -9.01 6.76
C ASN A 115 25.78 -8.64 6.13
N ARG A 116 26.88 -9.22 6.64
CA ARG A 116 28.25 -8.85 6.23
C ARG A 116 28.59 -9.08 4.76
N GLU A 117 27.99 -10.07 4.13
CA GLU A 117 28.39 -10.55 2.79
C GLU A 117 27.39 -10.17 1.66
N GLU A 118 26.18 -9.72 1.99
CA GLU A 118 25.10 -9.55 1.01
C GLU A 118 24.58 -8.10 0.85
N GLY A 119 25.09 -7.16 1.65
CA GLY A 119 24.59 -5.78 1.62
C GLY A 119 25.06 -5.00 0.39
N LYS A 120 24.11 -4.58 -0.47
CA LYS A 120 24.36 -3.66 -1.59
C LYS A 120 24.80 -2.27 -1.08
N TYR A 121 24.35 -1.89 0.11
CA TYR A 121 24.62 -0.61 0.76
C TYR A 121 25.18 -0.82 2.17
N LYS A 122 25.88 0.19 2.69
CA LYS A 122 26.16 0.29 4.11
C LYS A 122 25.01 1.03 4.78
N GLY A 123 24.30 0.36 5.68
CA GLY A 123 23.13 0.93 6.37
C GLY A 123 23.41 1.07 7.86
N TYR A 124 23.09 2.22 8.42
CA TYR A 124 23.21 2.51 9.85
C TYR A 124 21.87 2.92 10.42
N ARG A 125 21.41 2.21 11.45
CA ARG A 125 20.23 2.61 12.22
C ARG A 125 20.67 3.30 13.51
N THR A 126 20.18 4.52 13.73
CA THR A 126 20.48 5.33 14.92
C THR A 126 19.19 5.63 15.67
N SER A 127 19.03 5.07 16.87
CA SER A 127 17.89 5.41 17.73
C SER A 127 18.24 6.54 18.70
N GLN A 128 17.24 7.21 19.25
CA GLN A 128 17.45 8.22 20.28
C GLN A 128 17.95 7.62 21.61
N LEU A 129 17.81 6.32 21.81
CA LEU A 129 18.33 5.64 23.02
C LEU A 129 19.86 5.76 23.14
N MET A 130 20.58 5.80 22.01
CA MET A 130 22.06 5.91 22.01
C MET A 130 22.56 7.35 22.11
N VAL A 131 21.67 8.34 22.05
CA VAL A 131 22.06 9.75 22.06
C VAL A 131 22.48 10.16 23.48
N PRO A 132 23.75 10.55 23.72
CA PRO A 132 24.28 10.74 25.08
C PRO A 132 23.59 11.85 25.88
N TRP A 133 23.18 12.93 25.21
CA TRP A 133 22.57 14.09 25.87
C TRP A 133 21.05 14.00 26.08
N LEU A 134 20.36 12.97 25.53
CA LEU A 134 18.96 12.69 25.83
C LEU A 134 18.89 11.84 27.10
N THR A 135 18.10 12.30 28.06
CA THR A 135 17.90 11.56 29.32
C THR A 135 16.88 10.44 29.14
N SER A 136 16.84 9.51 30.07
CA SER A 136 15.78 8.49 30.09
C SER A 136 14.40 9.11 30.36
N GLU A 137 14.35 10.19 31.11
CA GLU A 137 13.14 10.98 31.35
C GLU A 137 12.62 11.57 30.03
N ASP A 138 13.48 12.15 29.18
CA ASP A 138 13.10 12.64 27.84
C ASP A 138 12.50 11.54 26.96
N ILE A 139 13.03 10.35 27.03
CA ILE A 139 12.57 9.19 26.26
C ILE A 139 11.20 8.71 26.77
N LEU A 140 11.02 8.61 28.10
CA LEU A 140 9.75 8.20 28.70
C LEU A 140 8.65 9.23 28.47
N ASP A 141 8.98 10.54 28.56
CA ASP A 141 8.04 11.61 28.25
C ASP A 141 7.60 11.58 26.77
N LYS A 142 8.51 11.28 25.85
CA LYS A 142 8.13 11.05 24.44
C LYS A 142 7.27 9.80 24.26
N GLN A 143 7.53 8.73 25.01
CA GLN A 143 6.72 7.52 24.98
C GLN A 143 5.27 7.78 25.43
N GLU A 144 5.08 8.66 26.41
CA GLU A 144 3.75 9.05 26.89
C GLU A 144 3.01 9.98 25.93
N ARG A 145 3.73 10.94 25.31
CA ARG A 145 3.13 12.00 24.46
C ARG A 145 3.00 11.64 23.00
N TYR A 146 3.85 10.76 22.49
CA TYR A 146 3.82 10.39 21.08
C TYR A 146 2.85 9.24 20.84
N SER A 147 2.25 9.21 19.65
CA SER A 147 1.57 8.00 19.22
C SER A 147 2.55 6.83 19.11
N PRO A 148 2.09 5.57 19.24
CA PRO A 148 2.94 4.39 19.09
C PRO A 148 3.76 4.39 17.80
N LYS A 149 3.15 4.77 16.68
CA LYS A 149 3.81 4.91 15.38
C LYS A 149 4.96 5.93 15.46
N ARG A 150 4.64 7.14 15.92
CA ARG A 150 5.60 8.23 15.99
C ARG A 150 6.77 7.89 16.94
N PHE A 151 6.49 7.24 18.04
CA PHE A 151 7.51 6.81 18.98
C PHE A 151 8.46 5.77 18.36
N LEU A 152 7.92 4.75 17.69
CA LEU A 152 8.74 3.74 17.00
C LEU A 152 9.62 4.39 15.92
N ASN A 153 9.03 5.24 15.09
CA ASN A 153 9.72 5.86 13.96
C ASN A 153 10.78 6.87 14.42
N GLU A 154 10.39 7.86 15.21
CA GLU A 154 11.26 8.99 15.56
C GLU A 154 12.20 8.70 16.73
N VAL A 155 11.81 7.85 17.68
CA VAL A 155 12.62 7.58 18.87
C VAL A 155 13.45 6.32 18.71
N LEU A 156 12.84 5.22 18.25
CA LEU A 156 13.54 3.95 18.11
C LEU A 156 14.14 3.73 16.72
N ALA A 157 13.83 4.62 15.75
CA ALA A 157 14.21 4.48 14.34
C ALA A 157 13.83 3.09 13.78
N LEU A 158 12.65 2.63 14.13
CA LEU A 158 12.06 1.37 13.67
C LEU A 158 10.86 1.68 12.77
N PRO A 159 10.66 0.94 11.66
CA PRO A 159 9.45 1.07 10.89
C PRO A 159 8.25 0.62 11.75
N TYR A 160 7.16 1.38 11.65
CA TYR A 160 5.91 0.97 12.27
C TYR A 160 5.32 -0.18 11.48
N GLU A 161 5.21 -1.33 12.10
CA GLU A 161 4.35 -2.38 11.59
C GLU A 161 2.92 -1.96 11.92
N SER A 162 2.25 -1.27 10.96
CA SER A 162 0.81 -1.04 11.08
C SER A 162 0.14 -2.34 11.49
N MET A 163 -0.91 -2.29 12.30
CA MET A 163 -1.65 -3.47 12.75
C MET A 163 -1.94 -4.35 11.53
N GLY A 164 -1.10 -5.32 11.29
CA GLY A 164 -0.97 -6.30 10.23
C GLY A 164 -1.56 -5.95 8.85
N ALA A 165 -0.91 -6.37 7.80
CA ALA A 165 -1.57 -6.36 6.50
C ALA A 165 -2.97 -6.98 6.69
N PRO A 166 -4.07 -6.32 6.25
CA PRO A 166 -5.43 -6.84 6.44
C PRO A 166 -5.56 -8.28 5.96
N VAL A 167 -4.77 -8.62 4.94
CA VAL A 167 -4.63 -9.98 4.39
C VAL A 167 -3.18 -10.28 4.07
N THR A 168 -2.81 -11.55 4.12
CA THR A 168 -1.49 -12.06 3.74
C THR A 168 -1.53 -12.73 2.37
N GLU A 169 -0.37 -12.93 1.75
CA GLU A 169 -0.26 -13.70 0.50
C GLU A 169 -0.89 -15.10 0.64
N LYS A 170 -0.76 -15.73 1.81
CA LYS A 170 -1.38 -17.02 2.10
C LYS A 170 -2.91 -16.96 2.02
N HIS A 171 -3.53 -15.87 2.52
CA HIS A 171 -4.98 -15.69 2.43
C HIS A 171 -5.43 -15.52 0.97
N ILE A 172 -4.68 -14.74 0.18
CA ILE A 172 -5.00 -14.54 -1.24
C ILE A 172 -4.83 -15.85 -2.02
N LYS A 173 -3.74 -16.60 -1.79
CA LYS A 173 -3.49 -17.89 -2.45
C LYS A 173 -4.58 -18.92 -2.16
N LYS A 174 -5.18 -18.93 -0.98
CA LYS A 174 -6.34 -19.80 -0.69
C LYS A 174 -7.57 -19.46 -1.53
N CYS A 175 -7.70 -18.21 -1.96
CA CYS A 175 -8.77 -17.78 -2.85
C CYS A 175 -8.47 -18.05 -4.33
N CYS A 176 -7.23 -18.40 -4.69
CA CYS A 176 -6.86 -18.75 -6.07
C CYS A 176 -7.30 -20.18 -6.41
N ILE A 177 -7.75 -20.37 -7.66
CA ILE A 177 -8.17 -21.69 -8.19
C ILE A 177 -7.18 -22.06 -9.29
N GLU A 178 -6.42 -23.14 -9.10
CA GLU A 178 -5.35 -23.56 -10.00
C GLU A 178 -5.85 -23.93 -11.41
N GLU A 179 -7.05 -24.46 -11.52
CA GLU A 179 -7.67 -24.84 -12.80
C GLU A 179 -8.35 -23.68 -13.52
N PHE A 180 -8.40 -22.48 -12.88
CA PHE A 180 -9.07 -21.31 -13.42
C PHE A 180 -8.08 -20.29 -13.93
N ASN A 181 -7.96 -20.18 -15.25
CA ASN A 181 -7.14 -19.17 -15.92
C ASN A 181 -7.88 -17.82 -15.97
N MET A 182 -7.15 -16.73 -15.83
CA MET A 182 -7.69 -15.42 -16.18
C MET A 182 -8.06 -15.39 -17.66
N ILE A 183 -9.24 -14.86 -17.99
CA ILE A 183 -9.66 -14.73 -19.39
C ILE A 183 -8.68 -13.81 -20.13
N ASN A 184 -8.06 -14.31 -21.20
CA ASN A 184 -7.05 -13.61 -21.96
C ASN A 184 -7.63 -12.43 -22.74
N GLU A 185 -6.73 -11.53 -23.17
CA GLU A 185 -7.07 -10.42 -24.05
C GLU A 185 -7.62 -10.92 -25.38
N GLY A 186 -8.66 -10.24 -25.91
CA GLY A 186 -9.30 -10.61 -27.17
C GLY A 186 -10.26 -11.83 -27.05
N VAL A 187 -10.24 -12.58 -25.96
CA VAL A 187 -11.11 -13.75 -25.78
C VAL A 187 -12.46 -13.30 -25.22
N THR A 188 -13.54 -13.61 -25.95
CA THR A 188 -14.89 -13.43 -25.45
C THR A 188 -15.19 -14.49 -24.41
N PRO A 189 -15.76 -14.13 -23.24
CA PRO A 189 -16.12 -15.10 -22.23
C PRO A 189 -17.25 -15.99 -22.75
N GLU A 190 -16.94 -17.25 -23.02
CA GLU A 190 -17.92 -18.28 -23.41
C GLU A 190 -18.32 -19.09 -22.17
N GLY A 191 -19.59 -19.52 -22.12
CA GLY A 191 -20.10 -20.37 -21.03
C GLY A 191 -20.30 -19.67 -19.67
N ILE A 192 -20.30 -18.33 -19.63
CA ILE A 192 -20.66 -17.58 -18.44
C ILE A 192 -22.18 -17.28 -18.48
N ASP A 193 -22.97 -18.15 -17.87
CA ASP A 193 -24.44 -17.98 -17.80
C ASP A 193 -24.89 -17.01 -16.69
N THR A 194 -23.93 -16.51 -15.89
CA THR A 194 -24.19 -15.60 -14.78
C THR A 194 -23.87 -14.15 -15.15
N PRO A 195 -24.60 -13.17 -14.59
CA PRO A 195 -24.34 -11.75 -14.86
C PRO A 195 -22.91 -11.37 -14.52
N VAL A 196 -22.26 -10.60 -15.41
CA VAL A 196 -20.95 -10.00 -15.20
C VAL A 196 -21.12 -8.57 -14.68
N TYR A 197 -20.20 -8.14 -13.82
CA TYR A 197 -20.09 -6.78 -13.28
C TYR A 197 -18.68 -6.27 -13.47
N ALA A 198 -18.53 -4.97 -13.62
CA ALA A 198 -17.22 -4.37 -13.82
C ALA A 198 -16.95 -3.21 -12.85
N GLY A 199 -15.67 -3.01 -12.54
CA GLY A 199 -15.18 -1.87 -11.80
C GLY A 199 -14.03 -1.21 -12.52
N ILE A 200 -14.00 0.13 -12.53
CA ILE A 200 -12.94 0.91 -13.14
C ILE A 200 -12.37 1.86 -12.12
N ASP A 201 -11.06 1.77 -11.91
CA ASP A 201 -10.28 2.73 -11.16
C ASP A 201 -9.45 3.58 -12.14
N TRP A 202 -9.52 4.91 -12.02
CA TRP A 202 -8.88 5.84 -12.94
C TRP A 202 -7.53 6.29 -12.41
N GLY A 203 -6.47 5.87 -13.06
CA GLY A 203 -5.11 6.32 -12.76
C GLY A 203 -4.80 7.71 -13.29
N THR A 204 -3.96 8.44 -12.56
CA THR A 204 -3.47 9.77 -12.96
C THR A 204 -2.26 9.72 -13.89
N GLY A 205 -1.79 8.53 -14.26
CA GLY A 205 -0.68 8.31 -15.19
C GLY A 205 0.72 8.47 -14.61
N LEU A 206 0.88 9.07 -13.42
CA LEU A 206 2.20 9.31 -12.82
C LEU A 206 2.53 8.34 -11.68
N LYS A 207 1.53 7.87 -10.93
CA LYS A 207 1.71 7.00 -9.76
C LYS A 207 0.64 5.91 -9.63
N SER A 208 -0.42 5.99 -10.42
CA SER A 208 -1.50 5.02 -10.46
C SER A 208 -1.87 4.71 -11.91
N TYR A 209 -2.30 3.49 -12.13
CA TYR A 209 -2.70 3.00 -13.44
C TYR A 209 -4.22 2.93 -13.52
N THR A 210 -4.78 3.28 -14.67
CA THR A 210 -6.18 2.91 -14.92
C THR A 210 -6.28 1.40 -15.00
N LEU A 211 -7.25 0.84 -14.27
CA LEU A 211 -7.47 -0.59 -14.22
C LEU A 211 -8.97 -0.91 -14.31
N ILE A 212 -9.30 -1.94 -15.09
CA ILE A 212 -10.65 -2.49 -15.17
C ILE A 212 -10.66 -3.93 -14.66
N THR A 213 -11.64 -4.27 -13.81
CA THR A 213 -11.84 -5.63 -13.28
C THR A 213 -13.25 -6.11 -13.59
N PHE A 214 -13.37 -7.35 -14.04
CA PHE A 214 -14.64 -8.03 -14.29
C PHE A 214 -14.84 -9.15 -13.29
N VAL A 215 -16.04 -9.19 -12.69
CA VAL A 215 -16.43 -10.20 -11.72
C VAL A 215 -17.80 -10.78 -12.05
N THR A 216 -18.03 -12.00 -11.57
CA THR A 216 -19.35 -12.64 -11.59
C THR A 216 -19.62 -13.30 -10.24
N PHE A 217 -20.90 -13.53 -9.94
CA PHE A 217 -21.28 -14.23 -8.71
C PHE A 217 -21.79 -15.63 -9.06
N VAL A 218 -21.02 -16.65 -8.67
CA VAL A 218 -21.31 -18.04 -8.98
C VAL A 218 -21.01 -18.95 -7.78
N GLY A 219 -21.93 -19.87 -7.48
CA GLY A 219 -21.78 -20.82 -6.38
C GLY A 219 -21.59 -20.13 -5.01
N GLY A 220 -22.26 -18.99 -4.77
CA GLY A 220 -22.18 -18.26 -3.52
C GLY A 220 -20.91 -17.43 -3.33
N LYS A 221 -20.04 -17.34 -4.33
CA LYS A 221 -18.76 -16.62 -4.27
C LYS A 221 -18.60 -15.65 -5.44
N TRP A 222 -17.99 -14.52 -5.17
CA TRP A 222 -17.52 -13.59 -6.21
C TRP A 222 -16.32 -14.19 -6.91
N THR A 223 -16.30 -14.18 -8.22
CA THR A 223 -15.20 -14.73 -9.03
C THR A 223 -14.65 -13.65 -9.96
N VAL A 224 -13.36 -13.38 -9.87
CA VAL A 224 -12.67 -12.45 -10.77
C VAL A 224 -12.40 -13.16 -12.08
N LEU A 225 -13.01 -12.66 -13.16
CA LEU A 225 -12.87 -13.22 -14.50
C LEU A 225 -11.64 -12.67 -15.22
N ARG A 226 -11.44 -11.35 -15.09
CA ARG A 226 -10.36 -10.62 -15.73
C ARG A 226 -10.03 -9.34 -14.98
N ALA A 227 -8.75 -8.99 -14.98
CA ALA A 227 -8.25 -7.66 -14.66
C ALA A 227 -7.33 -7.20 -15.78
N LYS A 228 -7.43 -5.93 -16.20
CA LYS A 228 -6.54 -5.33 -17.18
C LYS A 228 -6.04 -3.98 -16.65
N ARG A 229 -4.71 -3.85 -16.60
CA ARG A 229 -4.01 -2.61 -16.28
C ARG A 229 -3.58 -1.95 -17.58
N PHE A 230 -3.85 -0.65 -17.72
CA PHE A 230 -3.46 0.14 -18.89
C PHE A 230 -2.15 0.85 -18.59
N SER A 231 -1.11 0.56 -19.36
CA SER A 231 0.24 1.11 -19.17
C SER A 231 0.91 1.41 -20.51
N GLY A 232 2.00 2.18 -20.49
CA GLY A 232 2.72 2.56 -21.69
C GLY A 232 1.83 3.28 -22.71
N VAL A 233 1.83 2.81 -23.96
CA VAL A 233 1.01 3.39 -25.04
C VAL A 233 -0.49 3.25 -24.82
N GLU A 234 -0.93 2.29 -24.02
CA GLU A 234 -2.34 2.10 -23.65
C GLU A 234 -2.82 3.11 -22.62
N ALA A 235 -1.91 3.85 -21.96
CA ALA A 235 -2.24 4.91 -21.01
C ALA A 235 -2.59 6.25 -21.69
N ASP A 236 -2.42 6.37 -23.01
CA ASP A 236 -2.97 7.50 -23.76
C ASP A 236 -4.48 7.57 -23.60
N ALA A 237 -5.02 8.72 -23.24
CA ALA A 237 -6.42 8.88 -22.83
C ALA A 237 -7.43 8.41 -23.88
N ASN A 238 -7.16 8.65 -25.16
CA ASN A 238 -8.06 8.23 -26.25
C ASN A 238 -7.97 6.73 -26.49
N ARG A 239 -6.74 6.22 -26.57
CA ARG A 239 -6.50 4.78 -26.76
C ARG A 239 -7.02 3.95 -25.59
N GLN A 240 -6.81 4.44 -24.38
CA GLN A 240 -7.32 3.82 -23.17
C GLN A 240 -8.85 3.71 -23.19
N MET A 241 -9.54 4.77 -23.57
CA MET A 241 -11.01 4.78 -23.68
C MET A 241 -11.53 3.78 -24.72
N GLU A 242 -10.88 3.70 -25.89
CA GLU A 242 -11.22 2.70 -26.91
C GLU A 242 -11.11 1.28 -26.35
N LEU A 243 -9.96 0.96 -25.74
CA LEU A 243 -9.70 -0.36 -25.18
C LEU A 243 -10.66 -0.71 -24.04
N ILE A 244 -11.02 0.26 -23.17
CA ILE A 244 -12.02 0.05 -22.14
C ILE A 244 -13.38 -0.28 -22.75
N LEU A 245 -13.81 0.44 -23.76
CA LEU A 245 -15.08 0.18 -24.46
C LEU A 245 -15.06 -1.18 -25.16
N GLU A 246 -13.95 -1.59 -25.76
CA GLU A 246 -13.78 -2.93 -26.34
C GLU A 246 -13.97 -4.01 -25.26
N GLU A 247 -13.33 -3.86 -24.08
CA GLU A 247 -13.49 -4.80 -22.96
C GLU A 247 -14.96 -4.82 -22.46
N LEU A 248 -15.60 -3.66 -22.30
CA LEU A 248 -17.00 -3.58 -21.89
C LEU A 248 -17.95 -4.23 -22.89
N HIS A 249 -17.74 -4.03 -24.20
CA HIS A 249 -18.57 -4.67 -25.24
C HIS A 249 -18.34 -6.19 -25.30
N ARG A 250 -17.16 -6.67 -24.96
CA ARG A 250 -16.81 -8.09 -24.95
C ARG A 250 -17.41 -8.82 -23.75
N PHE A 251 -17.27 -8.25 -22.54
CA PHE A 251 -17.78 -8.86 -21.31
C PHE A 251 -19.25 -8.57 -21.04
N LYS A 252 -19.81 -7.52 -21.64
CA LYS A 252 -21.21 -7.08 -21.53
C LYS A 252 -21.68 -7.02 -20.05
N PRO A 253 -20.96 -6.30 -19.16
CA PRO A 253 -21.34 -6.26 -17.77
C PRO A 253 -22.72 -5.62 -17.59
N LYS A 254 -23.54 -6.24 -16.72
CA LYS A 254 -24.88 -5.73 -16.38
C LYS A 254 -24.83 -4.39 -15.64
N ALA A 255 -23.77 -4.17 -14.86
CA ALA A 255 -23.44 -2.89 -14.24
C ALA A 255 -21.94 -2.66 -14.20
N VAL A 256 -21.54 -1.40 -14.35
CA VAL A 256 -20.16 -0.91 -14.26
C VAL A 256 -20.11 0.18 -13.20
N SER A 257 -19.28 0.04 -12.18
CA SER A 257 -19.01 1.11 -11.22
C SER A 257 -17.64 1.72 -11.50
N CYS A 258 -17.60 3.04 -11.65
CA CYS A 258 -16.40 3.78 -11.99
C CYS A 258 -16.08 4.79 -10.88
N ASP A 259 -14.79 4.93 -10.53
CA ASP A 259 -14.37 6.02 -9.65
C ASP A 259 -14.80 7.38 -10.21
N TRP A 260 -15.27 8.26 -9.32
CA TRP A 260 -15.63 9.64 -9.71
C TRP A 260 -14.39 10.52 -9.82
N GLY A 261 -13.45 10.40 -8.94
CA GLY A 261 -12.29 11.26 -8.73
C GLY A 261 -11.76 11.94 -10.00
N PHE A 262 -10.68 11.44 -10.56
CA PHE A 262 -10.11 11.94 -11.80
C PHE A 262 -10.88 11.50 -13.05
N GLY A 263 -11.84 10.58 -12.92
CA GLY A 263 -12.55 9.93 -14.02
C GLY A 263 -13.87 10.59 -14.46
N HIS A 264 -14.23 11.79 -14.02
CA HIS A 264 -15.55 12.34 -14.28
C HIS A 264 -15.87 12.54 -15.78
N LEU A 265 -14.89 12.96 -16.59
CA LEU A 265 -15.05 13.09 -18.04
C LEU A 265 -15.11 11.72 -18.73
N GLN A 266 -14.26 10.81 -18.34
CA GLN A 266 -14.22 9.43 -18.83
C GLN A 266 -15.52 8.70 -18.51
N ASN A 267 -16.07 8.87 -17.31
CA ASN A 267 -17.36 8.31 -16.90
C ASN A 267 -18.50 8.82 -17.78
N ALA A 268 -18.50 10.10 -18.12
CA ALA A 268 -19.48 10.67 -19.04
C ALA A 268 -19.37 10.04 -20.45
N GLN A 269 -18.16 9.83 -20.94
CA GLN A 269 -17.92 9.16 -22.23
C GLN A 269 -18.40 7.71 -22.23
N ILE A 270 -18.13 6.94 -21.14
CA ILE A 270 -18.64 5.56 -21.02
C ILE A 270 -20.17 5.56 -21.02
N LYS A 271 -20.82 6.44 -20.25
CA LYS A 271 -22.28 6.55 -20.22
C LYS A 271 -22.88 6.83 -21.61
N LEU A 272 -22.18 7.61 -22.44
CA LEU A 272 -22.64 7.94 -23.79
C LEU A 272 -22.42 6.80 -24.81
N LYS A 273 -21.37 5.99 -24.63
CA LYS A 273 -20.94 5.02 -25.64
C LYS A 273 -21.25 3.56 -25.28
N TYR A 274 -21.43 3.24 -24.01
CA TYR A 274 -21.75 1.90 -23.55
C TYR A 274 -23.21 1.79 -23.14
N HIS A 275 -23.97 0.94 -23.84
CA HIS A 275 -25.40 0.72 -23.62
C HIS A 275 -25.73 -0.72 -23.18
N GLY A 276 -24.70 -1.53 -22.90
CA GLY A 276 -24.86 -2.95 -22.52
C GLY A 276 -25.28 -3.16 -21.06
N GLY A 277 -25.19 -2.12 -20.22
CA GLY A 277 -25.50 -2.19 -18.79
C GLY A 277 -25.53 -0.81 -18.15
N GLU A 278 -25.87 -0.77 -16.86
CA GLU A 278 -25.92 0.46 -16.06
C GLU A 278 -24.49 0.95 -15.73
N VAL A 279 -24.20 2.23 -15.97
CA VAL A 279 -22.92 2.85 -15.60
C VAL A 279 -23.10 3.75 -14.37
N ARG A 280 -22.50 3.36 -13.27
CA ARG A 280 -22.57 4.02 -11.97
C ARG A 280 -21.28 4.77 -11.68
N THR A 281 -21.39 5.95 -11.14
CA THR A 281 -20.24 6.73 -10.66
C THR A 281 -20.17 6.65 -9.14
N VAL A 282 -19.00 6.32 -8.61
CA VAL A 282 -18.77 6.09 -7.19
C VAL A 282 -17.83 7.16 -6.65
N PHE A 283 -18.22 7.83 -5.59
CA PHE A 283 -17.42 8.82 -4.88
C PHE A 283 -17.05 8.31 -3.49
N SER A 284 -15.78 8.32 -3.18
CA SER A 284 -15.27 7.89 -1.86
C SER A 284 -15.32 9.04 -0.86
N SER A 285 -15.94 8.81 0.28
CA SER A 285 -16.04 9.76 1.39
C SER A 285 -15.63 9.15 2.73
N THR A 286 -15.59 9.98 3.76
CA THR A 286 -15.39 9.57 5.15
C THR A 286 -16.70 9.51 5.95
N GLY A 287 -17.85 9.63 5.28
CA GLY A 287 -19.19 9.62 5.91
C GLY A 287 -19.51 8.30 6.62
N ALA A 288 -20.47 8.32 7.53
CA ALA A 288 -20.83 7.16 8.37
C ALA A 288 -21.62 6.09 7.60
N ALA A 289 -22.46 6.48 6.66
CA ALA A 289 -23.29 5.54 5.89
C ALA A 289 -22.44 4.69 4.95
N PRO A 290 -22.68 3.38 4.83
CA PRO A 290 -21.89 2.50 3.97
C PRO A 290 -21.99 2.86 2.49
N ILE A 291 -23.18 3.21 1.99
CA ILE A 291 -23.42 3.71 0.64
C ILE A 291 -24.69 4.55 0.58
N VAL A 292 -24.60 5.67 -0.12
CA VAL A 292 -25.71 6.63 -0.30
C VAL A 292 -25.79 7.07 -1.76
N LEU A 293 -26.99 7.20 -2.32
CA LEU A 293 -27.20 7.84 -3.62
C LEU A 293 -27.47 9.34 -3.40
N ASP A 294 -26.57 10.19 -3.88
CA ASP A 294 -26.69 11.64 -3.74
C ASP A 294 -27.60 12.26 -4.82
N ASN A 295 -27.97 13.51 -4.62
CA ASN A 295 -28.87 14.27 -5.54
C ASN A 295 -28.26 14.50 -6.93
N THR A 296 -26.98 14.21 -7.14
CA THR A 296 -26.31 14.28 -8.45
C THR A 296 -26.28 12.93 -9.17
N GLY A 297 -26.87 11.89 -8.55
CA GLY A 297 -26.88 10.53 -9.09
C GLY A 297 -25.55 9.79 -8.93
N ARG A 298 -24.72 10.16 -7.94
CA ARG A 298 -23.50 9.45 -7.59
C ARG A 298 -23.72 8.56 -6.39
N TYR A 299 -23.09 7.42 -6.39
CA TYR A 299 -23.02 6.53 -5.23
C TYR A 299 -21.87 6.98 -4.33
N VAL A 300 -22.20 7.54 -3.18
CA VAL A 300 -21.24 7.97 -2.17
C VAL A 300 -20.99 6.82 -1.22
N ILE A 301 -19.74 6.36 -1.12
CA ILE A 301 -19.35 5.23 -0.26
C ILE A 301 -18.46 5.70 0.89
N ASN A 302 -18.56 4.99 2.04
CA ASN A 302 -17.51 5.05 3.03
C ASN A 302 -16.35 4.15 2.57
N ARG A 303 -15.23 4.77 2.19
CA ARG A 303 -14.07 4.06 1.63
C ARG A 303 -13.56 2.97 2.57
N SER A 304 -13.33 3.29 3.83
CA SER A 304 -12.79 2.34 4.81
C SER A 304 -13.71 1.15 5.03
N ASN A 305 -15.02 1.36 5.10
CA ASN A 305 -15.99 0.28 5.26
C ASN A 305 -16.00 -0.65 4.04
N MET A 306 -15.95 -0.08 2.82
CA MET A 306 -15.91 -0.89 1.60
C MET A 306 -14.60 -1.67 1.47
N MET A 307 -13.48 -1.07 1.84
CA MET A 307 -12.18 -1.77 1.87
C MET A 307 -12.20 -2.92 2.88
N SER A 308 -12.68 -2.67 4.10
CA SER A 308 -12.85 -3.73 5.13
C SER A 308 -13.73 -4.88 4.62
N ARG A 309 -14.80 -4.56 3.89
CA ARG A 309 -15.69 -5.58 3.31
C ARG A 309 -14.95 -6.48 2.29
N VAL A 310 -14.13 -5.89 1.42
CA VAL A 310 -13.32 -6.67 0.46
C VAL A 310 -12.29 -7.55 1.19
N PHE A 311 -11.60 -7.04 2.20
CA PHE A 311 -10.67 -7.83 3.01
C PHE A 311 -11.36 -9.00 3.72
N ASN A 312 -12.54 -8.76 4.30
CA ASN A 312 -13.33 -9.81 4.95
C ASN A 312 -13.77 -10.88 3.93
N MET A 313 -14.13 -10.50 2.70
CA MET A 313 -14.44 -11.47 1.65
C MET A 313 -13.25 -12.37 1.30
N ILE A 314 -12.02 -11.84 1.34
CA ILE A 314 -10.80 -12.63 1.13
C ILE A 314 -10.55 -13.56 2.33
N LEU A 315 -10.65 -13.05 3.56
CA LEU A 315 -10.43 -13.83 4.79
C LEU A 315 -11.43 -14.97 4.94
N GLU A 316 -12.69 -14.74 4.55
CA GLU A 316 -13.79 -15.72 4.62
C GLU A 316 -13.86 -16.59 3.35
N GLU A 317 -12.92 -16.46 2.42
CA GLU A 317 -12.86 -17.20 1.17
C GLU A 317 -14.16 -17.07 0.33
N ARG A 318 -14.84 -15.92 0.42
CA ARG A 318 -16.04 -15.58 -0.36
C ARG A 318 -15.75 -14.97 -1.73
N ILE A 319 -14.46 -14.79 -2.05
CA ILE A 319 -13.98 -14.35 -3.36
C ILE A 319 -13.08 -15.45 -3.95
N ARG A 320 -13.08 -15.58 -5.27
CA ARG A 320 -12.23 -16.48 -6.04
C ARG A 320 -11.39 -15.67 -7.02
N PHE A 321 -10.11 -15.95 -7.04
CA PHE A 321 -9.16 -15.39 -8.00
C PHE A 321 -8.75 -16.44 -9.02
N PRO A 322 -8.31 -16.03 -10.22
CA PRO A 322 -7.61 -16.92 -11.15
C PRO A 322 -6.38 -17.55 -10.49
N ARG A 323 -5.81 -18.58 -11.13
CA ARG A 323 -4.60 -19.23 -10.65
C ARG A 323 -3.51 -18.21 -10.33
N TRP A 324 -2.67 -18.52 -9.35
CA TRP A 324 -1.64 -17.60 -8.86
C TRP A 324 -0.69 -17.09 -9.96
N ALA A 325 -0.34 -17.94 -10.94
CA ALA A 325 0.53 -17.57 -12.05
C ALA A 325 0.00 -16.37 -12.86
N ASP A 326 -1.32 -16.26 -13.02
CA ASP A 326 -1.97 -15.16 -13.75
C ASP A 326 -2.30 -13.97 -12.84
N PHE A 327 -2.54 -14.24 -11.55
CA PHE A 327 -3.06 -13.26 -10.60
C PHE A 327 -1.99 -12.59 -9.73
N GLY A 328 -0.83 -13.21 -9.54
CA GLY A 328 0.18 -12.80 -8.55
C GLY A 328 0.68 -11.35 -8.71
N THR A 329 0.66 -10.79 -9.94
CA THR A 329 1.01 -9.39 -10.19
C THR A 329 -0.02 -8.42 -9.61
N PHE A 330 -1.31 -8.76 -9.66
CA PHE A 330 -2.41 -7.98 -9.11
C PHE A 330 -2.52 -8.15 -7.58
N ALA A 331 -2.14 -9.31 -7.07
CA ALA A 331 -2.10 -9.57 -5.64
C ALA A 331 -1.19 -8.59 -4.87
N LYS A 332 -0.14 -8.07 -5.52
CA LYS A 332 0.76 -7.05 -4.94
C LYS A 332 0.00 -5.78 -4.57
N ASP A 333 -0.97 -5.35 -5.37
CA ASP A 333 -1.79 -4.17 -5.09
C ASP A 333 -2.62 -4.37 -3.80
N ILE A 334 -3.16 -5.58 -3.57
CA ILE A 334 -3.88 -5.92 -2.33
C ILE A 334 -2.92 -5.88 -1.13
N LEU A 335 -1.72 -6.45 -1.28
CA LEU A 335 -0.72 -6.56 -0.22
C LEU A 335 -0.06 -5.22 0.12
N SER A 336 -0.16 -4.23 -0.79
CA SER A 336 0.37 -2.87 -0.58
C SER A 336 -0.44 -2.08 0.46
N ILE A 337 -1.66 -2.51 0.76
CA ILE A 337 -2.56 -1.81 1.67
C ILE A 337 -2.31 -2.25 3.11
N LYS A 338 -2.20 -1.26 4.00
CA LYS A 338 -1.99 -1.43 5.43
C LYS A 338 -3.13 -0.80 6.21
N ALA A 339 -3.52 -1.41 7.33
CA ALA A 339 -4.44 -0.80 8.26
C ALA A 339 -3.68 0.11 9.23
N GLU A 340 -4.15 1.33 9.43
CA GLU A 340 -3.68 2.25 10.47
C GLU A 340 -4.65 2.28 11.65
N ASP A 341 -4.08 2.44 12.87
CA ASP A 341 -4.87 2.62 14.07
C ASP A 341 -5.57 4.01 14.05
N PRO A 342 -6.84 4.11 14.37
CA PRO A 342 -7.59 5.37 14.35
C PRO A 342 -7.12 6.43 15.36
N ASP A 343 -6.22 6.11 16.29
CA ASP A 343 -5.83 6.99 17.40
C ASP A 343 -5.08 8.28 17.00
N GLU A 344 -4.56 8.41 15.77
CA GLU A 344 -3.83 9.62 15.38
C GLU A 344 -4.70 10.77 14.83
N SER A 345 -5.94 10.52 14.44
CA SER A 345 -6.76 11.54 13.79
C SER A 345 -7.85 12.17 14.65
N GLY A 346 -8.02 11.76 15.91
CA GLY A 346 -9.07 12.28 16.82
C GLY A 346 -10.51 12.02 16.34
N LEU A 347 -10.68 11.25 15.28
CA LEU A 347 -11.96 10.83 14.72
C LEU A 347 -12.31 9.46 15.29
N SER A 348 -13.56 9.33 15.75
CA SER A 348 -14.23 8.14 16.29
C SER A 348 -13.43 6.82 16.28
N LYS A 349 -13.17 6.25 17.44
CA LYS A 349 -12.42 5.02 17.75
C LYS A 349 -12.88 3.72 17.06
N THR A 350 -13.72 3.78 16.04
CA THR A 350 -14.41 2.61 15.46
C THR A 350 -14.12 2.34 13.99
N GLN A 351 -13.39 3.20 13.27
CA GLN A 351 -13.11 2.99 11.85
C GLN A 351 -11.62 2.81 11.58
N LEU A 352 -11.23 1.64 11.05
CA LEU A 352 -9.89 1.40 10.51
C LEU A 352 -9.63 2.37 9.36
N LYS A 353 -8.47 3.01 9.38
CA LYS A 353 -7.97 3.78 8.25
C LYS A 353 -7.02 2.90 7.45
N TYR A 354 -7.14 2.92 6.14
CA TYR A 354 -6.26 2.19 5.24
C TYR A 354 -5.34 3.14 4.50
N VAL A 355 -4.05 2.80 4.46
CA VAL A 355 -3.01 3.50 3.69
C VAL A 355 -2.35 2.53 2.73
N HIS A 356 -1.83 3.04 1.62
CA HIS A 356 -1.09 2.25 0.65
C HIS A 356 0.39 2.65 0.64
N VAL A 357 1.26 1.68 0.49
CA VAL A 357 2.72 1.88 0.40
C VAL A 357 3.26 1.70 -1.03
N ALA A 358 2.42 1.24 -1.94
CA ALA A 358 2.68 1.06 -3.37
C ALA A 358 1.35 1.21 -4.13
N PRO A 359 1.32 1.12 -5.48
CA PRO A 359 0.08 1.12 -6.26
C PRO A 359 -0.94 0.11 -5.72
N ASP A 360 -2.19 0.53 -5.63
CA ASP A 360 -3.34 -0.25 -5.12
C ASP A 360 -4.53 -0.28 -6.11
N ASP A 361 -4.28 0.09 -7.35
CA ASP A 361 -5.29 0.30 -8.39
C ASP A 361 -6.16 -0.94 -8.62
N PHE A 362 -5.56 -2.15 -8.57
CA PHE A 362 -6.34 -3.39 -8.69
C PHE A 362 -7.34 -3.54 -7.55
N PHE A 363 -6.94 -3.24 -6.31
CA PHE A 363 -7.82 -3.38 -5.16
C PHE A 363 -9.04 -2.45 -5.30
N HIS A 364 -8.84 -1.20 -5.73
CA HIS A 364 -9.93 -0.25 -5.95
C HIS A 364 -10.83 -0.65 -7.10
N SER A 365 -10.26 -1.05 -8.22
CA SER A 365 -11.03 -1.56 -9.36
C SER A 365 -11.87 -2.79 -8.98
N LEU A 366 -11.31 -3.73 -8.21
CA LEU A 366 -12.04 -4.88 -7.65
C LEU A 366 -13.16 -4.43 -6.72
N MET A 367 -12.90 -3.49 -5.80
CA MET A 367 -13.91 -2.94 -4.89
C MET A 367 -15.08 -2.33 -5.66
N TYR A 368 -14.82 -1.56 -6.72
CA TYR A 368 -15.87 -1.00 -7.57
C TYR A 368 -16.66 -2.08 -8.32
N ALA A 369 -16.00 -3.13 -8.81
CA ALA A 369 -16.68 -4.25 -9.45
C ALA A 369 -17.62 -4.99 -8.49
N LEU A 370 -17.17 -5.21 -7.25
CA LEU A 370 -17.99 -5.81 -6.20
C LEU A 370 -19.17 -4.92 -5.81
N ILE A 371 -18.97 -3.59 -5.70
CA ILE A 371 -20.07 -2.65 -5.46
C ILE A 371 -21.10 -2.73 -6.59
N ALA A 372 -20.67 -2.79 -7.85
CA ALA A 372 -21.59 -2.93 -8.98
C ALA A 372 -22.46 -4.19 -8.85
N GLY A 373 -21.84 -5.30 -8.49
CA GLY A 373 -22.53 -6.59 -8.34
C GLY A 373 -23.41 -6.64 -7.09
N GLU A 374 -22.93 -6.21 -5.94
CA GLU A 374 -23.66 -6.27 -4.67
C GLU A 374 -24.90 -5.38 -4.66
N ILE A 375 -24.85 -4.19 -5.30
CA ILE A 375 -26.04 -3.37 -5.51
C ILE A 375 -27.04 -4.11 -6.41
N ALA A 376 -26.56 -4.70 -7.52
CA ALA A 376 -27.43 -5.36 -8.48
C ALA A 376 -28.07 -6.64 -7.92
N THR A 377 -27.44 -7.29 -6.95
CA THR A 377 -27.94 -8.50 -6.27
C THR A 377 -28.71 -8.20 -4.98
N GLY A 378 -28.80 -6.92 -4.56
CA GLY A 378 -29.47 -6.52 -3.32
C GLY A 378 -28.69 -6.84 -2.04
N ASN A 379 -27.42 -7.24 -2.14
CA ASN A 379 -26.56 -7.53 -0.99
C ASN A 379 -26.00 -6.27 -0.33
N LEU A 380 -26.07 -5.14 -1.01
CA LEU A 380 -25.71 -3.83 -0.51
C LEU A 380 -26.92 -2.91 -0.58
N ILE A 381 -27.39 -2.48 0.60
CA ILE A 381 -28.57 -1.60 0.71
C ILE A 381 -28.11 -0.15 0.52
N ILE A 382 -28.79 0.57 -0.36
CA ILE A 382 -28.54 1.98 -0.65
C ILE A 382 -29.47 2.80 0.22
N GLU A 383 -28.90 3.74 0.99
CA GLU A 383 -29.69 4.77 1.64
C GLU A 383 -29.89 5.92 0.65
N ALA A 384 -31.15 6.28 0.39
CA ALA A 384 -31.49 7.49 -0.39
C ALA A 384 -31.60 8.68 0.55
N ILE A 385 -30.93 9.80 0.22
CA ILE A 385 -31.06 11.08 0.91
C ILE A 385 -32.16 11.92 0.23
#